data_80c4d63dd0c31cb5dd24294a86502ddb
#
_entry.id   80c4d63dd0c31cb5dd24294a86502ddb
#
_cell.length_a   1.000
_cell.length_b   1.000
_cell.length_c   1.000
_cell.angle_alpha   90.00
_cell.angle_beta   90.00
_cell.angle_gamma   90.00
#
_symmetry.space_group_name_H-M   'P 1'
#
loop_
_entity.id
_entity.type
_entity.pdbx_description
1 polymer ?
#
loop_
_entity_poly.entity_id
_entity_poly.type
_entity_poly.pdbx_seq_one_letter_code
_entity_poly.pdbx_strand_id
1 'polypeptide(L)'
;VSARARLHATVPAPMPSSLAGPPEIVGLPGRRMLVQRGDDDIVVQPLDDAFVARAGASIRFPAPWPRRRGTWEVAPDASLAVFAGVHAVRAVEPSGATRWEVRHGCWYGACREMHESYDEYADRQDHRYPESGSVGFSADGGLVWAHVRGPLSEGELNPDTVDEWLVIDAENGRVLARADAEAAAAGSIHLPHPTDPRQMGLSIGEGQDGAPLRWGRWDGRELTVDCLDGDLCLLSLSPSGDRLMTVSHDQDSLAVRDSRGVVVEALDWNAETVIPRHPDVPADTDEEELLACWDWAGGFLDETTLVASTAESDEEWGHGRHWLVDSTGTRDFVPIDYPSPVAGEPTALGGGVWSTLSRTSDVLHVWGVQRPDAGS
;
A
#
# COMPACT_ATOMS: atom_id res chain seq x y z
N VAL A 1 17.21 -5.61 24.51
CA VAL A 1 16.17 -6.65 24.71
C VAL A 1 15.39 -6.71 23.42
N SER A 2 15.20 -7.91 22.84
CA SER A 2 14.42 -8.11 21.62
C SER A 2 12.98 -8.53 21.93
N ALA A 3 12.07 -8.21 21.03
CA ALA A 3 10.69 -8.71 21.08
C ALA A 3 10.63 -10.06 20.38
N ARG A 4 10.04 -11.06 21.01
CA ARG A 4 9.87 -12.36 20.39
C ARG A 4 8.57 -12.42 19.60
N ALA A 5 8.69 -12.69 18.31
CA ALA A 5 7.55 -12.98 17.47
C ALA A 5 6.97 -14.36 17.80
N ARG A 6 5.64 -14.42 17.87
CA ARG A 6 4.89 -15.67 17.97
C ARG A 6 4.09 -15.87 16.68
N LEU A 7 4.23 -17.03 16.06
CA LEU A 7 3.42 -17.40 14.91
C LEU A 7 1.96 -17.62 15.35
N HIS A 8 1.05 -16.84 14.78
CA HIS A 8 -0.39 -16.94 14.98
C HIS A 8 -1.03 -17.86 13.94
N ALA A 9 -0.65 -17.69 12.68
CA ALA A 9 -1.19 -18.46 11.58
C ALA A 9 -0.19 -18.59 10.43
N THR A 10 -0.43 -19.60 9.62
CA THR A 10 0.23 -19.82 8.33
C THR A 10 -0.86 -19.89 7.28
N VAL A 11 -0.87 -18.94 6.36
CA VAL A 11 -1.92 -18.73 5.35
C VAL A 11 -1.36 -19.06 3.98
N PRO A 12 -1.74 -20.20 3.37
CA PRO A 12 -1.25 -20.55 2.04
C PRO A 12 -1.85 -19.65 0.97
N ALA A 13 -1.02 -19.31 -0.03
CA ALA A 13 -1.46 -18.57 -1.20
C ALA A 13 -2.53 -19.36 -1.98
N PRO A 14 -3.60 -18.72 -2.45
CA PRO A 14 -4.65 -19.38 -3.22
C PRO A 14 -4.21 -19.78 -4.64
N MET A 15 -3.15 -19.17 -5.15
CA MET A 15 -2.57 -19.48 -6.46
C MET A 15 -1.05 -19.69 -6.35
N PRO A 16 -0.46 -20.51 -7.23
CA PRO A 16 1.00 -20.66 -7.30
C PRO A 16 1.70 -19.35 -7.64
N SER A 17 2.85 -19.07 -7.03
CA SER A 17 3.68 -17.87 -7.28
C SER A 17 4.13 -17.73 -8.75
N SER A 18 4.19 -18.84 -9.51
CA SER A 18 4.48 -18.81 -10.95
C SER A 18 3.36 -18.21 -11.82
N LEU A 19 2.12 -18.17 -11.30
CA LEU A 19 0.93 -17.69 -12.03
C LEU A 19 0.38 -16.36 -11.48
N ALA A 20 0.84 -15.96 -10.30
CA ALA A 20 0.30 -14.79 -9.61
C ALA A 20 1.40 -13.98 -8.91
N GLY A 21 1.07 -12.75 -8.54
CA GLY A 21 1.85 -11.96 -7.61
C GLY A 21 1.83 -12.54 -6.18
N PRO A 22 2.54 -11.93 -5.24
CA PRO A 22 2.45 -12.33 -3.85
C PRO A 22 1.01 -12.22 -3.33
N PRO A 23 0.60 -13.09 -2.40
CA PRO A 23 -0.67 -12.95 -1.71
C PRO A 23 -0.60 -11.80 -0.70
N GLU A 24 -1.75 -11.19 -0.43
CA GLU A 24 -1.89 -10.09 0.51
C GLU A 24 -3.07 -10.34 1.44
N ILE A 25 -2.96 -9.97 2.71
CA ILE A 25 -4.10 -9.90 3.62
C ILE A 25 -4.54 -8.46 3.71
N VAL A 26 -5.75 -8.19 3.26
CA VAL A 26 -6.35 -6.85 3.25
C VAL A 26 -7.57 -6.80 4.18
N GLY A 27 -8.00 -5.58 4.50
CA GLY A 27 -9.16 -5.33 5.34
C GLY A 27 -8.86 -5.20 6.82
N LEU A 28 -9.85 -4.76 7.56
CA LEU A 28 -9.78 -4.53 9.02
C LEU A 28 -10.06 -5.81 9.82
N PRO A 29 -9.66 -5.87 11.10
CA PRO A 29 -10.04 -6.96 11.99
C PRO A 29 -11.53 -7.30 11.92
N GLY A 30 -11.86 -8.59 11.80
CA GLY A 30 -13.22 -9.11 11.63
C GLY A 30 -13.74 -9.12 10.18
N ARG A 31 -13.04 -8.47 9.25
CA ARG A 31 -13.38 -8.44 7.80
C ARG A 31 -12.13 -8.61 6.92
N ARG A 32 -11.18 -9.43 7.35
CA ARG A 32 -9.96 -9.70 6.60
C ARG A 32 -10.21 -10.63 5.42
N MET A 33 -9.49 -10.40 4.36
CA MET A 33 -9.49 -11.22 3.16
C MET A 33 -8.05 -11.51 2.75
N LEU A 34 -7.80 -12.74 2.30
CA LEU A 34 -6.61 -13.09 1.54
C LEU A 34 -6.90 -12.84 0.08
N VAL A 35 -6.09 -12.01 -0.55
CA VAL A 35 -6.24 -11.62 -1.94
C VAL A 35 -4.96 -11.95 -2.69
N GLN A 36 -5.08 -12.45 -3.92
CA GLN A 36 -3.95 -12.69 -4.79
C GLN A 36 -4.31 -12.40 -6.23
N ARG A 37 -3.44 -11.67 -6.94
CA ARG A 37 -3.62 -11.22 -8.30
C ARG A 37 -2.81 -12.08 -9.27
N GLY A 38 -3.50 -12.82 -10.15
CA GLY A 38 -2.95 -13.45 -11.35
C GLY A 38 -3.00 -12.52 -12.56
N ASP A 39 -2.62 -13.01 -13.73
CA ASP A 39 -2.78 -12.24 -14.97
C ASP A 39 -4.23 -12.21 -15.44
N ASP A 40 -4.96 -13.29 -15.23
CA ASP A 40 -6.32 -13.46 -15.73
C ASP A 40 -7.42 -13.18 -14.69
N ASP A 41 -7.07 -13.20 -13.39
CA ASP A 41 -8.06 -13.03 -12.32
C ASP A 41 -7.46 -12.50 -11.01
N ILE A 42 -8.34 -12.07 -10.12
CA ILE A 42 -8.08 -11.90 -8.69
C ILE A 42 -8.81 -13.01 -7.93
N VAL A 43 -8.12 -13.68 -7.02
CA VAL A 43 -8.73 -14.63 -6.09
C VAL A 43 -8.82 -14.01 -4.71
N VAL A 44 -10.02 -14.06 -4.13
CA VAL A 44 -10.33 -13.52 -2.80
C VAL A 44 -10.84 -14.65 -1.92
N GLN A 45 -10.28 -14.77 -0.73
CA GLN A 45 -10.72 -15.72 0.30
C GLN A 45 -10.99 -14.97 1.61
N PRO A 46 -12.25 -14.83 2.04
CA PRO A 46 -12.56 -14.30 3.36
C PRO A 46 -11.89 -15.13 4.46
N LEU A 47 -11.25 -14.45 5.40
CA LEU A 47 -10.59 -15.05 6.55
C LEU A 47 -11.45 -14.87 7.81
N ASP A 48 -11.34 -15.82 8.74
CA ASP A 48 -11.82 -15.63 10.10
C ASP A 48 -10.77 -14.91 10.98
N ASP A 49 -11.10 -14.70 12.25
CA ASP A 49 -10.19 -14.03 13.20
C ASP A 49 -8.93 -14.85 13.53
N ALA A 50 -8.95 -16.16 13.24
CA ALA A 50 -7.80 -17.03 13.34
C ALA A 50 -6.98 -17.10 12.03
N PHE A 51 -7.30 -16.28 11.03
CA PHE A 51 -6.70 -16.25 9.70
C PHE A 51 -6.90 -17.55 8.89
N VAL A 52 -7.97 -18.28 9.17
CA VAL A 52 -8.34 -19.46 8.41
C VAL A 52 -9.32 -19.07 7.30
N ALA A 53 -9.01 -19.49 6.08
CA ALA A 53 -9.90 -19.28 4.94
C ALA A 53 -11.23 -20.02 5.14
N ARG A 54 -12.35 -19.33 4.96
CA ARG A 54 -13.69 -19.92 5.08
C ARG A 54 -13.92 -20.91 3.94
N ALA A 55 -14.21 -22.16 4.29
CA ALA A 55 -14.40 -23.22 3.32
C ALA A 55 -15.50 -22.87 2.30
N GLY A 56 -15.19 -23.02 1.01
CA GLY A 56 -16.14 -22.78 -0.08
C GLY A 56 -16.48 -21.31 -0.37
N ALA A 57 -15.82 -20.37 0.30
CA ALA A 57 -16.10 -18.93 0.13
C ALA A 57 -15.09 -18.20 -0.80
N SER A 58 -14.33 -18.95 -1.62
CA SER A 58 -13.42 -18.35 -2.59
C SER A 58 -14.20 -17.64 -3.70
N ILE A 59 -13.87 -16.38 -3.94
CA ILE A 59 -14.45 -15.52 -4.96
C ILE A 59 -13.39 -15.25 -6.01
N ARG A 60 -13.76 -15.20 -7.29
CA ARG A 60 -12.88 -14.84 -8.39
C ARG A 60 -13.46 -13.68 -9.17
N PHE A 61 -12.60 -12.75 -9.53
CA PHE A 61 -12.91 -11.64 -10.40
C PHE A 61 -12.04 -11.74 -11.65
N PRO A 62 -12.63 -12.01 -12.84
CA PRO A 62 -11.87 -11.97 -14.09
C PRO A 62 -11.23 -10.61 -14.31
N ALA A 63 -9.95 -10.60 -14.66
CA ALA A 63 -9.21 -9.38 -14.87
C ALA A 63 -9.32 -8.89 -16.30
N PRO A 64 -9.54 -7.59 -16.52
CA PRO A 64 -9.70 -7.03 -17.87
C PRO A 64 -8.37 -6.90 -18.64
N TRP A 65 -7.24 -7.00 -17.97
CA TRP A 65 -5.88 -6.92 -18.51
C TRP A 65 -4.88 -7.61 -17.58
N PRO A 66 -3.68 -8.00 -18.07
CA PRO A 66 -2.64 -8.62 -17.24
C PRO A 66 -2.17 -7.70 -16.09
N ARG A 67 -1.72 -8.29 -14.98
CA ARG A 67 -1.30 -7.59 -13.75
C ARG A 67 -0.25 -6.48 -13.98
N ARG A 68 0.63 -6.65 -14.97
CA ARG A 68 1.65 -5.63 -15.31
C ARG A 68 1.08 -4.35 -15.96
N ARG A 69 -0.22 -4.30 -16.21
CA ARG A 69 -0.90 -3.21 -16.91
C ARG A 69 -1.73 -2.32 -16.00
N GLY A 70 -1.43 -2.34 -14.70
CA GLY A 70 -2.10 -1.49 -13.73
C GLY A 70 -2.22 -2.11 -12.36
N THR A 71 -2.90 -1.41 -11.49
CA THR A 71 -3.17 -1.77 -10.10
C THR A 71 -4.61 -2.27 -9.92
N TRP A 72 -4.96 -2.66 -8.72
CA TRP A 72 -6.28 -3.20 -8.42
C TRP A 72 -6.62 -3.01 -6.94
N GLU A 73 -7.90 -3.08 -6.64
CA GLU A 73 -8.40 -3.11 -5.27
C GLU A 73 -9.70 -3.92 -5.21
N VAL A 74 -10.02 -4.52 -4.07
CA VAL A 74 -11.24 -5.29 -3.85
C VAL A 74 -12.09 -4.61 -2.78
N ALA A 75 -13.39 -4.51 -3.04
CA ALA A 75 -14.34 -3.93 -2.10
C ALA A 75 -14.29 -4.66 -0.74
N PRO A 76 -14.47 -3.96 0.40
CA PRO A 76 -14.39 -4.56 1.73
C PRO A 76 -15.36 -5.72 2.00
N ASP A 77 -16.41 -5.85 1.20
CA ASP A 77 -17.40 -6.93 1.24
C ASP A 77 -17.19 -8.00 0.16
N ALA A 78 -16.11 -7.88 -0.64
CA ALA A 78 -15.79 -8.73 -1.79
C ALA A 78 -16.90 -8.80 -2.85
N SER A 79 -17.73 -7.78 -2.98
CA SER A 79 -18.80 -7.72 -4.01
C SER A 79 -18.30 -7.22 -5.36
N LEU A 80 -17.15 -6.53 -5.39
CA LEU A 80 -16.62 -5.83 -6.55
C LEU A 80 -15.08 -5.81 -6.50
N ALA A 81 -14.44 -5.97 -7.66
CA ALA A 81 -13.04 -5.63 -7.85
C ALA A 81 -12.93 -4.44 -8.81
N VAL A 82 -12.05 -3.50 -8.51
CA VAL A 82 -11.75 -2.34 -9.36
C VAL A 82 -10.31 -2.43 -9.83
N PHE A 83 -10.11 -2.23 -11.12
CA PHE A 83 -8.83 -2.28 -11.80
C PHE A 83 -8.50 -0.90 -12.35
N ALA A 84 -7.39 -0.32 -11.94
CA ALA A 84 -6.82 0.88 -12.54
C ALA A 84 -5.82 0.46 -13.61
N GLY A 85 -6.21 0.59 -14.86
CA GLY A 85 -5.40 0.21 -16.02
C GLY A 85 -4.71 1.40 -16.68
N VAL A 86 -4.10 1.13 -17.82
CA VAL A 86 -3.38 2.14 -18.60
C VAL A 86 -4.31 3.22 -19.18
N HIS A 87 -5.59 2.90 -19.45
CA HIS A 87 -6.52 3.78 -20.14
C HIS A 87 -7.87 3.94 -19.42
N ALA A 88 -8.14 3.11 -18.42
CA ALA A 88 -9.43 3.10 -17.74
C ALA A 88 -9.35 2.57 -16.32
N VAL A 89 -10.28 3.03 -15.49
CA VAL A 89 -10.66 2.39 -14.24
C VAL A 89 -11.91 1.55 -14.52
N ARG A 90 -11.85 0.24 -14.24
CA ARG A 90 -12.94 -0.68 -14.51
C ARG A 90 -13.35 -1.47 -13.29
N ALA A 91 -14.64 -1.50 -13.00
CA ALA A 91 -15.23 -2.31 -11.95
C ALA A 91 -15.81 -3.60 -12.52
N VAL A 92 -15.43 -4.73 -11.92
CA VAL A 92 -15.79 -6.07 -12.38
C VAL A 92 -16.46 -6.85 -11.24
N GLU A 93 -17.57 -7.51 -11.57
CA GLU A 93 -18.29 -8.41 -10.67
C GLU A 93 -17.69 -9.82 -10.67
N PRO A 94 -17.98 -10.66 -9.67
CA PRO A 94 -17.55 -12.06 -9.67
C PRO A 94 -18.06 -12.87 -10.87
N SER A 95 -19.15 -12.43 -11.49
CA SER A 95 -19.68 -13.00 -12.74
C SER A 95 -18.80 -12.74 -13.96
N GLY A 96 -17.84 -11.83 -13.86
CA GLY A 96 -17.05 -11.29 -14.95
C GLY A 96 -17.71 -10.13 -15.69
N ALA A 97 -18.93 -9.74 -15.31
CA ALA A 97 -19.57 -8.57 -15.89
C ALA A 97 -18.86 -7.29 -15.47
N THR A 98 -18.60 -6.41 -16.43
CA THR A 98 -18.20 -5.04 -16.15
C THR A 98 -19.40 -4.29 -15.61
N ARG A 99 -19.32 -3.81 -14.36
CA ARG A 99 -20.38 -3.00 -13.76
C ARG A 99 -20.35 -1.59 -14.32
N TRP A 100 -19.16 -1.01 -14.38
CA TRP A 100 -18.91 0.31 -14.97
C TRP A 100 -17.46 0.46 -15.39
N GLU A 101 -17.19 1.47 -16.21
CA GLU A 101 -15.87 1.86 -16.65
C GLU A 101 -15.78 3.39 -16.75
N VAL A 102 -14.67 3.94 -16.26
CA VAL A 102 -14.29 5.34 -16.42
C VAL A 102 -12.99 5.40 -17.19
N ARG A 103 -13.02 5.93 -18.41
CA ARG A 103 -11.84 6.11 -19.27
C ARG A 103 -11.08 7.38 -18.90
N HIS A 104 -9.77 7.32 -19.03
CA HIS A 104 -8.85 8.43 -18.75
C HIS A 104 -7.70 8.44 -19.77
N GLY A 105 -6.82 9.44 -19.71
CA GLY A 105 -5.65 9.55 -20.53
C GLY A 105 -4.69 8.35 -20.34
N CYS A 106 -3.93 8.04 -21.37
CA CYS A 106 -3.00 6.91 -21.37
C CYS A 106 -1.85 7.15 -20.38
N TRP A 107 -1.56 6.14 -19.56
CA TRP A 107 -0.42 6.14 -18.62
C TRP A 107 0.94 5.94 -19.28
N TYR A 108 1.01 5.74 -20.57
CA TYR A 108 2.30 5.79 -21.26
C TYR A 108 2.74 7.23 -21.45
N GLY A 109 3.87 7.62 -20.88
CA GLY A 109 4.28 9.01 -20.69
C GLY A 109 4.24 9.91 -21.94
N ALA A 110 4.56 9.38 -23.13
CA ALA A 110 4.50 10.13 -24.39
C ALA A 110 3.11 10.14 -25.05
N CYS A 111 2.20 9.25 -24.64
CA CYS A 111 0.86 9.12 -25.22
C CYS A 111 -0.08 10.15 -24.61
N ARG A 112 -0.82 10.85 -25.47
CA ARG A 112 -1.89 11.80 -25.06
C ARG A 112 -3.26 11.34 -25.56
N GLU A 113 -3.37 10.07 -25.98
CA GLU A 113 -4.58 9.50 -26.54
C GLU A 113 -5.46 8.92 -25.42
N MET A 114 -6.75 8.93 -25.65
CA MET A 114 -7.71 8.18 -24.86
C MET A 114 -8.06 6.90 -25.62
N HIS A 115 -7.51 5.77 -25.17
CA HIS A 115 -7.81 4.48 -25.77
C HIS A 115 -9.22 4.01 -25.39
N GLU A 116 -9.83 3.24 -26.29
CA GLU A 116 -11.15 2.66 -26.03
C GLU A 116 -11.07 1.25 -25.43
N SER A 117 -9.95 0.55 -25.67
CA SER A 117 -9.75 -0.81 -25.17
C SER A 117 -8.27 -1.16 -24.98
N TYR A 118 -8.02 -2.20 -24.18
CA TYR A 118 -6.70 -2.79 -23.99
C TYR A 118 -6.09 -3.29 -25.32
N ASP A 119 -6.92 -3.82 -26.23
CA ASP A 119 -6.46 -4.41 -27.49
C ASP A 119 -5.75 -3.41 -28.40
N GLU A 120 -6.02 -2.10 -28.26
CA GLU A 120 -5.39 -1.07 -29.07
C GLU A 120 -3.87 -0.92 -28.84
N TYR A 121 -3.41 -1.32 -27.65
CA TYR A 121 -2.01 -1.14 -27.25
C TYR A 121 -1.37 -2.42 -26.68
N ALA A 122 -2.09 -3.55 -26.62
CA ALA A 122 -1.63 -4.80 -26.02
C ALA A 122 -0.26 -5.25 -26.55
N ASP A 123 -0.06 -5.14 -27.85
CA ASP A 123 1.15 -5.56 -28.57
C ASP A 123 2.08 -4.39 -28.94
N ARG A 124 1.75 -3.16 -28.56
CA ARG A 124 2.57 -2.00 -28.90
C ARG A 124 3.83 -1.94 -28.04
N GLN A 125 4.99 -1.80 -28.67
CA GLN A 125 6.29 -1.74 -28.00
C GLN A 125 6.44 -0.47 -27.15
N ASP A 126 5.87 0.63 -27.59
CA ASP A 126 5.86 1.93 -26.91
C ASP A 126 4.97 1.94 -25.64
N HIS A 127 4.11 0.92 -25.46
CA HIS A 127 3.27 0.74 -24.27
C HIS A 127 3.73 -0.44 -23.39
N ARG A 128 4.96 -0.93 -23.58
CA ARG A 128 5.45 -2.11 -22.85
C ARG A 128 5.61 -1.87 -21.35
N TYR A 129 6.01 -0.68 -20.96
CA TYR A 129 6.27 -0.27 -19.58
C TYR A 129 5.53 1.03 -19.27
N PRO A 130 4.21 1.00 -19.13
CA PRO A 130 3.47 2.18 -18.77
C PRO A 130 3.73 2.53 -17.29
N GLU A 131 3.63 3.79 -17.00
CA GLU A 131 3.35 4.28 -15.66
C GLU A 131 1.97 3.79 -15.21
N SER A 132 1.60 3.97 -13.96
CA SER A 132 0.29 3.54 -13.49
C SER A 132 -0.25 4.47 -12.40
N GLY A 133 -1.53 4.73 -12.46
CA GLY A 133 -2.27 5.23 -11.32
C GLY A 133 -2.67 4.12 -10.37
N SER A 134 -3.50 4.46 -9.42
CA SER A 134 -4.04 3.51 -8.45
C SER A 134 -5.51 3.77 -8.15
N VAL A 135 -6.14 2.81 -7.49
CA VAL A 135 -7.49 2.93 -6.95
C VAL A 135 -7.50 2.49 -5.49
N GLY A 136 -8.44 3.05 -4.71
CA GLY A 136 -8.69 2.64 -3.34
C GLY A 136 -10.18 2.72 -3.03
N PHE A 137 -10.71 1.74 -2.31
CA PHE A 137 -12.05 1.83 -1.77
C PHE A 137 -12.06 2.66 -0.48
N SER A 138 -13.11 3.45 -0.26
CA SER A 138 -13.41 3.95 1.07
C SER A 138 -13.63 2.79 2.04
N ALA A 139 -13.44 3.03 3.35
CA ALA A 139 -13.56 1.99 4.37
C ALA A 139 -14.92 1.29 4.43
N ASP A 140 -15.99 1.96 3.97
CA ASP A 140 -17.34 1.40 3.86
C ASP A 140 -17.66 0.78 2.49
N GLY A 141 -16.74 0.93 1.51
CA GLY A 141 -16.89 0.41 0.15
C GLY A 141 -17.83 1.23 -0.75
N GLY A 142 -18.37 2.34 -0.28
CA GLY A 142 -19.34 3.15 -1.04
C GLY A 142 -18.71 4.04 -2.11
N LEU A 143 -17.43 4.36 -1.95
CA LEU A 143 -16.68 5.20 -2.86
C LEU A 143 -15.45 4.47 -3.39
N VAL A 144 -15.08 4.78 -4.63
CA VAL A 144 -13.79 4.47 -5.22
C VAL A 144 -13.05 5.78 -5.44
N TRP A 145 -11.85 5.86 -4.90
CA TRP A 145 -10.91 6.93 -5.19
C TRP A 145 -9.96 6.45 -6.27
N ALA A 146 -9.70 7.27 -7.27
CA ALA A 146 -8.87 6.86 -8.40
C ALA A 146 -7.90 7.98 -8.79
N HIS A 147 -6.63 7.64 -8.84
CA HIS A 147 -5.58 8.49 -9.38
C HIS A 147 -5.37 8.10 -10.85
N VAL A 148 -5.65 9.01 -11.75
CA VAL A 148 -5.69 8.75 -13.18
C VAL A 148 -4.95 9.84 -13.96
N ARG A 149 -4.49 9.50 -15.15
CA ARG A 149 -3.99 10.51 -16.07
C ARG A 149 -5.16 11.27 -16.69
N GLY A 150 -5.20 12.57 -16.45
CA GLY A 150 -6.26 13.43 -16.94
C GLY A 150 -6.34 13.47 -18.47
N PRO A 151 -7.50 13.87 -19.03
CA PRO A 151 -7.58 15.20 -19.56
C PRO A 151 -8.35 16.13 -18.61
N LEU A 152 -7.66 17.04 -17.97
CA LEU A 152 -8.30 18.23 -17.41
C LEU A 152 -8.76 19.12 -18.55
N SER A 153 -9.79 19.94 -18.34
CA SER A 153 -10.28 20.91 -19.33
C SER A 153 -9.16 21.85 -19.77
N GLU A 154 -9.14 22.24 -21.06
CA GLU A 154 -8.19 23.25 -21.53
C GLU A 154 -8.27 24.51 -20.64
N GLY A 155 -7.16 24.85 -19.99
CA GLY A 155 -7.04 25.97 -19.05
C GLY A 155 -6.92 25.56 -17.58
N GLU A 156 -7.19 24.32 -17.24
CA GLU A 156 -6.96 23.73 -15.89
C GLU A 156 -5.69 22.89 -15.84
N LEU A 157 -5.10 22.58 -17.00
CA LEU A 157 -3.84 21.85 -17.09
C LEU A 157 -2.67 22.74 -16.69
N ASN A 158 -2.02 22.42 -15.60
CA ASN A 158 -0.63 22.77 -15.44
C ASN A 158 0.17 21.99 -16.49
N PRO A 159 1.00 22.63 -17.34
CA PRO A 159 1.75 21.91 -18.37
C PRO A 159 2.72 20.86 -17.81
N ASP A 160 3.08 20.97 -16.54
CA ASP A 160 4.01 20.07 -15.84
C ASP A 160 3.30 18.96 -15.08
N THR A 161 1.97 19.05 -14.87
CA THR A 161 1.17 18.06 -14.17
C THR A 161 -0.07 17.71 -14.99
N VAL A 162 -0.38 16.42 -15.12
CA VAL A 162 -1.47 15.94 -15.96
C VAL A 162 -2.38 14.95 -15.24
N ASP A 163 -2.15 14.73 -13.96
CA ASP A 163 -2.85 13.69 -13.19
C ASP A 163 -4.05 14.26 -12.45
N GLU A 164 -5.14 13.51 -12.46
CA GLU A 164 -6.38 13.83 -11.75
C GLU A 164 -6.61 12.85 -10.61
N TRP A 165 -7.20 13.34 -9.53
CA TRP A 165 -7.75 12.52 -8.47
C TRP A 165 -9.27 12.57 -8.49
N LEU A 166 -9.89 11.40 -8.64
CA LEU A 166 -11.34 11.24 -8.80
C LEU A 166 -11.95 10.61 -7.57
N VAL A 167 -13.16 11.05 -7.23
CA VAL A 167 -14.09 10.33 -6.34
C VAL A 167 -15.23 9.78 -7.18
N ILE A 168 -15.44 8.48 -7.13
CA ILE A 168 -16.37 7.72 -7.97
C ILE A 168 -17.37 6.99 -7.07
N ASP A 169 -18.64 7.00 -7.43
CA ASP A 169 -19.67 6.17 -6.81
C ASP A 169 -19.39 4.69 -7.16
N ALA A 170 -19.13 3.87 -6.14
CA ALA A 170 -18.75 2.48 -6.34
C ALA A 170 -19.86 1.63 -6.98
N GLU A 171 -21.14 2.01 -6.82
CA GLU A 171 -22.26 1.26 -7.35
C GLU A 171 -22.42 1.43 -8.86
N ASN A 172 -22.25 2.65 -9.38
CA ASN A 172 -22.64 2.99 -10.75
C ASN A 172 -21.56 3.66 -11.60
N GLY A 173 -20.38 3.93 -11.05
CA GLY A 173 -19.23 4.51 -11.76
C GLY A 173 -19.34 6.01 -12.04
N ARG A 174 -20.34 6.69 -11.46
CA ARG A 174 -20.48 8.13 -11.64
C ARG A 174 -19.33 8.86 -10.94
N VAL A 175 -18.59 9.66 -11.68
CA VAL A 175 -17.59 10.58 -11.11
C VAL A 175 -18.34 11.67 -10.34
N LEU A 176 -18.14 11.68 -9.01
CA LEU A 176 -18.78 12.60 -8.07
C LEU A 176 -18.00 13.90 -7.92
N ALA A 177 -16.68 13.80 -7.94
CA ALA A 177 -15.76 14.93 -7.87
C ALA A 177 -14.45 14.59 -8.55
N ARG A 178 -13.71 15.63 -8.95
CA ARG A 178 -12.35 15.55 -9.48
C ARG A 178 -11.54 16.75 -9.04
N ALA A 179 -10.24 16.55 -8.90
CA ALA A 179 -9.27 17.60 -8.62
C ALA A 179 -7.96 17.30 -9.36
N ASP A 180 -7.16 18.33 -9.61
CA ASP A 180 -5.77 18.19 -10.02
C ASP A 180 -5.00 17.54 -8.86
N ALA A 181 -4.25 16.46 -9.14
CA ALA A 181 -3.37 15.82 -8.16
C ALA A 181 -2.06 16.61 -7.95
N GLU A 182 -1.82 17.62 -8.81
CA GLU A 182 -0.59 18.40 -8.84
C GLU A 182 0.66 17.50 -8.85
N ALA A 183 0.64 16.51 -9.75
CA ALA A 183 1.67 15.48 -9.85
C ALA A 183 1.78 14.96 -11.29
N ALA A 184 2.95 14.38 -11.61
CA ALA A 184 3.25 13.65 -12.83
C ALA A 184 3.77 12.24 -12.44
N ALA A 185 2.89 11.37 -12.02
CA ALA A 185 3.24 10.12 -11.37
C ALA A 185 3.83 9.07 -12.30
N ALA A 186 4.81 8.34 -11.79
CA ALA A 186 5.23 7.02 -12.28
C ALA A 186 4.44 5.89 -11.63
N GLY A 187 3.91 6.11 -10.43
CA GLY A 187 3.05 5.21 -9.68
C GLY A 187 2.39 5.88 -8.48
N SER A 188 1.40 5.23 -7.89
CA SER A 188 0.76 5.73 -6.68
C SER A 188 0.12 4.63 -5.85
N ILE A 189 -0.22 4.94 -4.59
CA ILE A 189 -0.91 4.06 -3.64
C ILE A 189 -1.95 4.87 -2.88
N HIS A 190 -3.16 4.33 -2.74
CA HIS A 190 -4.23 4.87 -1.91
C HIS A 190 -4.24 4.24 -0.52
N LEU A 191 -4.45 5.06 0.50
CA LEU A 191 -4.65 4.61 1.88
C LEU A 191 -5.97 5.19 2.41
N PRO A 192 -7.01 4.36 2.58
CA PRO A 192 -8.29 4.83 3.05
C PRO A 192 -8.24 5.21 4.53
N HIS A 193 -8.90 6.31 4.88
CA HIS A 193 -9.11 6.63 6.29
C HIS A 193 -10.00 5.55 6.94
N PRO A 194 -9.56 4.92 8.04
CA PRO A 194 -10.20 3.71 8.55
C PRO A 194 -11.63 3.93 9.08
N THR A 195 -11.99 5.15 9.47
CA THR A 195 -13.28 5.48 10.10
C THR A 195 -14.09 6.55 9.36
N ASP A 196 -13.47 7.31 8.44
CA ASP A 196 -14.17 8.33 7.64
C ASP A 196 -14.07 7.99 6.14
N PRO A 197 -15.16 7.50 5.51
CA PRO A 197 -15.17 7.10 4.11
C PRO A 197 -14.95 8.26 3.13
N ARG A 198 -14.97 9.49 3.60
CA ARG A 198 -14.79 10.71 2.81
C ARG A 198 -13.37 11.25 2.83
N GLN A 199 -12.44 10.52 3.43
CA GLN A 199 -11.03 10.88 3.47
C GLN A 199 -10.14 9.77 2.91
N MET A 200 -9.09 10.17 2.21
CA MET A 200 -8.15 9.26 1.55
C MET A 200 -6.76 9.87 1.53
N GLY A 201 -5.75 9.08 1.85
CA GLY A 201 -4.36 9.40 1.58
C GLY A 201 -3.96 8.93 0.18
N LEU A 202 -3.13 9.70 -0.52
CA LEU A 202 -2.54 9.34 -1.80
C LEU A 202 -1.04 9.58 -1.73
N SER A 203 -0.28 8.49 -1.73
CA SER A 203 1.17 8.51 -1.87
C SER A 203 1.51 8.37 -3.34
N ILE A 204 2.26 9.31 -3.90
CA ILE A 204 2.60 9.37 -5.31
C ILE A 204 4.10 9.21 -5.44
N GLY A 205 4.57 8.44 -6.43
CA GLY A 205 5.98 8.36 -6.79
C GLY A 205 6.23 9.04 -8.12
N GLU A 206 7.10 10.04 -8.15
CA GLU A 206 7.56 10.73 -9.35
C GLU A 206 8.98 10.29 -9.78
N GLY A 207 9.36 9.08 -9.34
CA GLY A 207 10.70 8.55 -9.57
C GLY A 207 11.75 9.32 -8.78
N GLN A 208 12.76 9.88 -9.44
CA GLN A 208 13.82 10.67 -8.78
C GLN A 208 13.39 12.10 -8.46
N ASP A 209 12.22 12.52 -8.93
CA ASP A 209 11.73 13.89 -8.75
C ASP A 209 10.96 14.08 -7.43
N GLY A 210 10.72 13.00 -6.69
CA GLY A 210 10.14 13.06 -5.35
C GLY A 210 9.00 12.07 -5.10
N ALA A 211 8.40 12.22 -3.92
CA ALA A 211 7.26 11.42 -3.46
C ALA A 211 6.16 12.32 -2.87
N PRO A 212 5.37 13.01 -3.72
CA PRO A 212 4.30 13.86 -3.24
C PRO A 212 3.25 13.11 -2.42
N LEU A 213 2.97 13.60 -1.21
CA LEU A 213 1.92 13.09 -0.35
C LEU A 213 0.71 14.04 -0.39
N ARG A 214 -0.44 13.50 -0.75
CA ARG A 214 -1.71 14.22 -0.85
C ARG A 214 -2.73 13.65 0.14
N TRP A 215 -3.59 14.52 0.64
CA TRP A 215 -4.71 14.14 1.48
C TRP A 215 -6.02 14.69 0.91
N GLY A 216 -6.90 13.79 0.49
CA GLY A 216 -8.19 14.13 -0.10
C GLY A 216 -9.30 14.16 0.93
N ARG A 217 -10.17 15.17 0.86
CA ARG A 217 -11.44 15.27 1.61
C ARG A 217 -12.58 15.59 0.66
N TRP A 218 -13.56 14.71 0.63
CA TRP A 218 -14.77 14.90 -0.16
C TRP A 218 -15.97 15.22 0.76
N ASP A 219 -16.54 16.42 0.64
CA ASP A 219 -17.64 16.89 1.50
C ASP A 219 -19.04 16.45 1.01
N GLY A 220 -19.12 15.70 -0.09
CA GLY A 220 -20.36 15.30 -0.77
C GLY A 220 -20.64 16.13 -2.02
N ARG A 221 -19.82 17.14 -2.31
CA ARG A 221 -19.92 18.02 -3.46
C ARG A 221 -18.58 18.34 -4.11
N GLU A 222 -17.59 18.68 -3.30
CA GLU A 222 -16.27 19.11 -3.73
C GLU A 222 -15.19 18.21 -3.13
N LEU A 223 -14.15 17.92 -3.91
CA LEU A 223 -12.93 17.27 -3.46
C LEU A 223 -11.88 18.34 -3.19
N THR A 224 -11.51 18.48 -1.91
CA THR A 224 -10.35 19.28 -1.50
C THR A 224 -9.13 18.37 -1.41
N VAL A 225 -8.01 18.81 -1.99
CA VAL A 225 -6.73 18.11 -1.93
C VAL A 225 -5.74 18.97 -1.17
N ASP A 226 -5.25 18.47 -0.06
CA ASP A 226 -4.18 19.09 0.70
C ASP A 226 -2.84 18.46 0.30
N CYS A 227 -1.85 19.28 -0.04
CA CYS A 227 -0.47 18.85 -0.17
C CYS A 227 0.14 18.77 1.23
N LEU A 228 0.38 17.56 1.73
CA LEU A 228 1.00 17.38 3.04
C LEU A 228 2.51 17.52 2.99
N ASP A 229 3.13 17.01 1.92
CA ASP A 229 4.57 17.11 1.69
C ASP A 229 4.89 16.78 0.22
N GLY A 230 6.11 17.12 -0.22
CA GLY A 230 6.62 16.83 -1.58
C GLY A 230 7.48 15.56 -1.65
N ASP A 231 7.89 15.00 -0.51
CA ASP A 231 8.94 13.97 -0.48
C ASP A 231 8.72 12.89 0.60
N LEU A 232 7.47 12.50 0.79
CA LEU A 232 7.07 11.51 1.79
C LEU A 232 6.25 10.38 1.21
N CYS A 233 6.64 9.16 1.55
CA CYS A 233 5.84 7.95 1.33
C CYS A 233 4.93 7.71 2.54
N LEU A 234 3.61 7.70 2.33
CA LEU A 234 2.64 7.32 3.35
C LEU A 234 2.53 5.79 3.39
N LEU A 235 2.79 5.21 4.54
CA LEU A 235 2.79 3.75 4.71
C LEU A 235 1.53 3.22 5.39
N SER A 236 1.01 3.94 6.38
CA SER A 236 -0.10 3.44 7.19
C SER A 236 -0.80 4.57 7.94
N LEU A 237 -2.06 4.31 8.32
CA LEU A 237 -2.81 5.13 9.27
C LEU A 237 -3.03 4.37 10.57
N SER A 238 -3.08 5.10 11.69
CA SER A 238 -3.53 4.52 12.95
C SER A 238 -5.00 4.05 12.85
N PRO A 239 -5.46 3.11 13.68
CA PRO A 239 -6.85 2.65 13.68
C PRO A 239 -7.91 3.76 13.82
N SER A 240 -7.59 4.85 14.52
CA SER A 240 -8.45 6.04 14.59
C SER A 240 -8.40 6.90 13.32
N GLY A 241 -7.33 6.82 12.54
CA GLY A 241 -7.03 7.70 11.41
C GLY A 241 -6.37 9.03 11.80
N ASP A 242 -6.12 9.27 13.09
CA ASP A 242 -5.57 10.54 13.58
C ASP A 242 -4.06 10.68 13.35
N ARG A 243 -3.37 9.58 13.07
CA ARG A 243 -1.91 9.53 12.90
C ARG A 243 -1.54 8.86 11.59
N LEU A 244 -0.51 9.39 10.94
CA LEU A 244 0.07 8.91 9.71
C LEU A 244 1.48 8.39 9.99
N MET A 245 1.83 7.20 9.51
CA MET A 245 3.20 6.70 9.45
C MET A 245 3.77 7.01 8.08
N THR A 246 4.88 7.72 8.04
CA THR A 246 5.55 8.13 6.81
C THR A 246 7.02 7.77 6.84
N VAL A 247 7.59 7.51 5.67
CA VAL A 247 9.03 7.41 5.45
C VAL A 247 9.41 8.44 4.38
N SER A 248 10.56 9.11 4.55
CA SER A 248 11.09 10.01 3.52
C SER A 248 11.40 9.24 2.23
N HIS A 249 11.33 9.92 1.10
CA HIS A 249 11.66 9.32 -0.19
C HIS A 249 13.09 8.75 -0.21
N ASP A 250 14.03 9.44 0.42
CA ASP A 250 15.42 8.99 0.58
C ASP A 250 15.60 7.88 1.64
N GLN A 251 14.50 7.43 2.26
CA GLN A 251 14.51 6.38 3.28
C GLN A 251 15.28 6.71 4.57
N ASP A 252 15.68 7.93 4.75
CA ASP A 252 16.47 8.36 5.92
C ASP A 252 15.65 8.42 7.20
N SER A 253 14.39 8.85 7.10
CA SER A 253 13.55 9.20 8.23
C SER A 253 12.22 8.45 8.23
N LEU A 254 11.91 7.81 9.34
CA LEU A 254 10.58 7.30 9.68
C LEU A 254 9.92 8.29 10.65
N ALA A 255 8.70 8.73 10.36
CA ALA A 255 8.00 9.66 11.22
C ALA A 255 6.54 9.29 11.45
N VAL A 256 6.01 9.70 12.61
CA VAL A 256 4.58 9.74 12.88
C VAL A 256 4.10 11.17 12.82
N ARG A 257 3.09 11.41 12.00
CA ARG A 257 2.49 12.73 11.76
C ARG A 257 1.03 12.75 12.18
N ASP A 258 0.51 13.93 12.48
CA ASP A 258 -0.93 14.12 12.64
C ASP A 258 -1.63 14.13 11.25
N SER A 259 -2.96 14.13 11.25
CA SER A 259 -3.77 14.14 10.01
C SER A 259 -3.63 15.42 9.17
N ARG A 260 -2.84 16.40 9.61
CA ARG A 260 -2.47 17.62 8.87
C ARG A 260 -1.06 17.53 8.28
N GLY A 261 -0.38 16.39 8.47
CA GLY A 261 0.99 16.18 8.01
C GLY A 261 2.08 16.74 8.96
N VAL A 262 1.70 17.29 10.10
CA VAL A 262 2.67 17.81 11.07
C VAL A 262 3.27 16.67 11.87
N VAL A 263 4.61 16.61 11.95
CA VAL A 263 5.31 15.61 12.77
C VAL A 263 4.89 15.75 14.24
N VAL A 264 4.46 14.64 14.83
CA VAL A 264 4.20 14.60 16.27
C VAL A 264 5.54 14.75 17.00
N GLU A 265 5.61 15.62 17.97
CA GLU A 265 6.85 15.94 18.69
C GLU A 265 7.60 14.67 19.15
N ALA A 266 8.90 14.62 18.85
CA ALA A 266 9.81 13.52 19.14
C ALA A 266 9.53 12.18 18.40
N LEU A 267 8.62 12.15 17.42
CA LEU A 267 8.31 10.95 16.63
C LEU A 267 8.84 11.10 15.19
N ASP A 268 10.11 11.47 15.07
CA ASP A 268 10.87 11.51 13.81
C ASP A 268 12.23 10.83 14.08
N TRP A 269 12.52 9.79 13.33
CA TRP A 269 13.63 8.88 13.60
C TRP A 269 14.50 8.68 12.35
N ASN A 270 15.66 9.32 12.38
CA ASN A 270 16.66 9.10 11.35
C ASN A 270 17.30 7.70 11.53
N ALA A 271 17.34 6.91 10.46
CA ALA A 271 17.78 5.51 10.47
C ALA A 271 19.23 5.36 11.01
N GLU A 272 20.15 6.17 10.52
CA GLU A 272 21.56 6.13 10.93
C GLU A 272 21.78 6.37 12.43
N THR A 273 20.89 7.16 13.05
CA THR A 273 21.02 7.53 14.47
C THR A 273 20.32 6.55 15.41
N VAL A 274 19.27 5.88 14.97
CA VAL A 274 18.44 5.03 15.85
C VAL A 274 18.68 3.54 15.64
N ILE A 275 19.10 3.12 14.44
CA ILE A 275 19.33 1.72 14.12
C ILE A 275 20.73 1.32 14.56
N PRO A 276 20.90 0.38 15.51
CA PRO A 276 22.20 -0.09 15.92
C PRO A 276 22.85 -0.91 14.81
N ARG A 277 24.17 -0.84 14.69
CA ARG A 277 24.98 -1.63 13.75
C ARG A 277 24.48 -3.07 13.67
N HIS A 278 24.37 -3.59 12.46
CA HIS A 278 23.96 -4.98 12.23
C HIS A 278 24.98 -5.95 12.86
N PRO A 279 24.53 -6.97 13.61
CA PRO A 279 25.43 -7.86 14.35
C PRO A 279 26.35 -8.69 13.45
N ASP A 280 25.96 -8.95 12.21
CA ASP A 280 26.72 -9.75 11.24
C ASP A 280 27.77 -8.93 10.48
N VAL A 281 27.78 -7.62 10.64
CA VAL A 281 28.77 -6.73 10.01
C VAL A 281 30.14 -6.89 10.70
N PRO A 282 31.22 -7.22 9.97
CA PRO A 282 32.56 -7.30 10.52
C PRO A 282 32.98 -6.02 11.23
N ALA A 283 33.70 -6.17 12.36
CA ALA A 283 34.04 -5.03 13.19
C ALA A 283 34.99 -4.01 12.53
N ASP A 284 35.67 -4.44 11.46
CA ASP A 284 36.60 -3.66 10.65
C ASP A 284 35.98 -3.05 9.37
N THR A 285 34.69 -3.21 9.16
CA THR A 285 33.97 -2.53 8.05
C THR A 285 33.97 -1.03 8.29
N ASP A 286 34.27 -0.25 7.25
CA ASP A 286 34.29 1.21 7.30
C ASP A 286 32.86 1.73 7.60
N GLU A 287 32.75 2.74 8.47
CA GLU A 287 31.45 3.33 8.82
C GLU A 287 30.76 3.99 7.61
N GLU A 288 31.54 4.47 6.62
CA GLU A 288 31.00 5.05 5.39
C GLU A 288 30.36 4.00 4.46
N GLU A 289 30.64 2.72 4.66
CA GLU A 289 30.05 1.59 3.93
C GLU A 289 28.78 1.04 4.63
N LEU A 290 28.49 1.51 5.85
CA LEU A 290 27.35 1.05 6.64
C LEU A 290 26.14 1.93 6.36
N LEU A 291 25.26 1.45 5.51
CA LEU A 291 23.97 2.11 5.23
C LEU A 291 22.87 1.41 6.02
N ALA A 292 22.09 2.18 6.75
CA ALA A 292 20.82 1.75 7.32
C ALA A 292 19.74 2.73 6.86
N CYS A 293 18.77 2.21 6.14
CA CYS A 293 17.64 2.97 5.61
C CYS A 293 16.32 2.36 6.10
N TRP A 294 15.30 3.17 6.26
CA TRP A 294 13.95 2.67 6.48
C TRP A 294 13.37 2.10 5.19
N ASP A 295 12.78 0.90 5.25
CA ASP A 295 11.99 0.39 4.14
C ASP A 295 10.68 1.18 3.98
N TRP A 296 10.16 1.17 2.75
CA TRP A 296 8.80 1.68 2.49
C TRP A 296 7.72 0.67 2.90
N ALA A 297 7.89 0.05 4.05
CA ALA A 297 7.01 -0.98 4.57
C ALA A 297 6.82 -0.90 6.07
N GLY A 298 5.70 -1.39 6.54
CA GLY A 298 5.33 -1.38 7.95
C GLY A 298 3.91 -0.90 8.17
N GLY A 299 3.62 -0.44 9.39
CA GLY A 299 2.32 0.14 9.71
C GLY A 299 1.96 0.05 11.18
N PHE A 300 0.80 0.63 11.51
CA PHE A 300 0.25 0.61 12.85
C PHE A 300 -0.34 -0.77 13.20
N LEU A 301 0.16 -1.37 14.27
CA LEU A 301 -0.41 -2.57 14.87
C LEU A 301 -1.62 -2.24 15.76
N ASP A 302 -1.54 -1.09 16.43
CA ASP A 302 -2.59 -0.47 17.23
C ASP A 302 -2.38 1.07 17.26
N GLU A 303 -3.05 1.81 18.14
CA GLU A 303 -2.95 3.28 18.22
C GLU A 303 -1.54 3.80 18.57
N THR A 304 -0.70 2.96 19.15
CA THR A 304 0.57 3.39 19.73
C THR A 304 1.78 2.56 19.26
N THR A 305 1.54 1.38 18.71
CA THR A 305 2.59 0.45 18.33
C THR A 305 2.64 0.32 16.80
N LEU A 306 3.84 0.46 16.24
CA LEU A 306 4.10 0.23 14.82
C LEU A 306 5.03 -0.98 14.65
N VAL A 307 4.94 -1.59 13.48
CA VAL A 307 6.00 -2.44 12.93
C VAL A 307 6.65 -1.70 11.78
N ALA A 308 7.97 -1.72 11.71
CA ALA A 308 8.76 -1.15 10.63
C ALA A 308 9.86 -2.11 10.22
N SER A 309 10.44 -1.91 9.05
CA SER A 309 11.62 -2.63 8.57
C SER A 309 12.71 -1.68 8.11
N THR A 310 13.92 -2.20 8.08
CA THR A 310 15.11 -1.51 7.58
C THR A 310 15.72 -2.31 6.44
N ALA A 311 16.20 -1.59 5.41
CA ALA A 311 17.19 -2.10 4.47
C ALA A 311 18.56 -1.74 5.02
N GLU A 312 19.46 -2.72 5.11
CA GLU A 312 20.78 -2.53 5.71
C GLU A 312 21.87 -3.04 4.79
N SER A 313 22.71 -2.09 4.36
CA SER A 313 23.99 -2.29 3.65
C SER A 313 23.96 -3.39 2.61
N ASP A 314 23.42 -3.14 1.49
CA ASP A 314 23.44 -4.01 0.34
C ASP A 314 23.24 -5.52 0.59
N GLU A 315 23.38 -6.29 -0.45
CA GLU A 315 23.14 -7.73 -0.45
C GLU A 315 24.21 -8.54 0.33
N GLU A 316 25.34 -7.94 0.73
CA GLU A 316 26.43 -8.63 1.42
C GLU A 316 26.12 -8.92 2.90
N TRP A 317 25.36 -8.05 3.56
CA TRP A 317 25.10 -8.15 5.01
C TRP A 317 23.82 -8.89 5.36
N GLY A 318 23.07 -9.31 4.38
CA GLY A 318 21.84 -10.06 4.56
C GLY A 318 20.58 -9.18 4.54
N HIS A 319 19.47 -9.77 4.98
CA HIS A 319 18.17 -9.11 4.94
C HIS A 319 18.05 -8.06 6.04
N GLY A 320 17.32 -6.98 5.78
CA GLY A 320 16.97 -5.97 6.75
C GLY A 320 16.27 -6.56 7.99
N ARG A 321 16.27 -5.81 9.06
CA ARG A 321 15.66 -6.19 10.35
C ARG A 321 14.27 -5.58 10.48
N HIS A 322 13.44 -6.24 11.29
CA HIS A 322 12.12 -5.71 11.64
C HIS A 322 12.12 -5.19 13.07
N TRP A 323 11.36 -4.14 13.29
CA TRP A 323 11.34 -3.39 14.53
C TRP A 323 9.91 -3.18 15.03
N LEU A 324 9.72 -3.31 16.34
CA LEU A 324 8.57 -2.69 17.00
C LEU A 324 8.96 -1.30 17.46
N VAL A 325 8.09 -0.35 17.18
CA VAL A 325 8.28 1.06 17.50
C VAL A 325 7.12 1.54 18.36
N ASP A 326 7.42 2.13 19.52
CA ASP A 326 6.42 2.76 20.37
C ASP A 326 6.26 4.25 20.00
N SER A 327 5.08 4.65 19.57
CA SER A 327 4.75 6.03 19.22
C SER A 327 4.25 6.88 20.39
N THR A 328 4.42 6.43 21.62
CA THR A 328 4.08 7.23 22.82
C THR A 328 5.20 8.14 23.31
N GLY A 329 6.37 8.08 22.65
CA GLY A 329 7.51 8.98 22.95
C GLY A 329 8.62 8.36 23.80
N THR A 330 8.51 7.08 24.17
CA THR A 330 9.66 6.33 24.65
C THR A 330 10.40 5.82 23.41
N ARG A 331 11.64 6.24 23.20
CA ARG A 331 12.44 5.97 21.99
C ARG A 331 12.88 4.50 21.88
N ASP A 332 12.02 3.56 22.14
CA ASP A 332 12.39 2.15 22.15
C ASP A 332 12.10 1.50 20.79
N PHE A 333 13.15 1.41 19.97
CA PHE A 333 13.20 0.51 18.85
C PHE A 333 13.58 -0.88 19.35
N VAL A 334 12.65 -1.80 19.25
CA VAL A 334 12.86 -3.16 19.74
C VAL A 334 12.97 -4.08 18.53
N PRO A 335 14.15 -4.68 18.28
CA PRO A 335 14.29 -5.65 17.18
C PRO A 335 13.39 -6.86 17.42
N ILE A 336 12.82 -7.38 16.35
CA ILE A 336 11.92 -8.54 16.39
C ILE A 336 12.73 -9.81 16.13
N ASP A 337 12.72 -10.73 17.10
CA ASP A 337 13.27 -12.07 16.94
C ASP A 337 12.20 -13.03 16.45
N TYR A 338 12.40 -13.62 15.29
CA TYR A 338 11.52 -14.63 14.73
C TYR A 338 12.01 -16.04 15.06
N PRO A 339 11.09 -16.99 15.33
CA PRO A 339 11.46 -18.39 15.64
C PRO A 339 11.99 -19.15 14.42
N SER A 340 11.84 -18.58 13.21
CA SER A 340 12.36 -19.09 11.94
C SER A 340 12.70 -17.91 11.03
N PRO A 341 13.64 -18.07 10.08
CA PRO A 341 13.95 -17.02 9.13
C PRO A 341 12.70 -16.55 8.36
N VAL A 342 12.49 -15.26 8.32
CA VAL A 342 11.44 -14.60 7.52
C VAL A 342 12.07 -14.03 6.26
N ALA A 343 11.25 -13.79 5.25
CA ALA A 343 11.62 -13.08 4.05
C ALA A 343 10.61 -11.98 3.78
N GLY A 344 11.06 -10.93 3.11
CA GLY A 344 10.22 -9.79 2.77
C GLY A 344 9.89 -8.91 3.98
N GLU A 345 9.20 -7.85 3.68
CA GLU A 345 8.86 -6.76 4.58
C GLU A 345 7.64 -7.11 5.45
N PRO A 346 7.51 -6.48 6.63
CA PRO A 346 6.35 -6.69 7.49
C PRO A 346 5.17 -5.84 7.01
N THR A 347 3.99 -6.43 6.92
CA THR A 347 2.74 -5.73 6.65
C THR A 347 1.86 -5.74 7.90
N ALA A 348 1.53 -4.57 8.44
CA ALA A 348 0.65 -4.45 9.60
C ALA A 348 -0.78 -4.86 9.22
N LEU A 349 -1.41 -5.68 10.07
CA LEU A 349 -2.77 -6.16 9.87
C LEU A 349 -3.76 -5.62 10.91
N GLY A 350 -3.29 -4.72 11.78
CA GLY A 350 -4.05 -4.22 12.93
C GLY A 350 -4.33 -5.29 13.99
N GLY A 351 -4.80 -4.86 15.15
CA GLY A 351 -5.09 -5.79 16.26
C GLY A 351 -3.85 -6.44 16.88
N GLY A 352 -2.70 -5.78 16.79
CA GLY A 352 -1.44 -6.24 17.37
C GLY A 352 -0.72 -7.32 16.55
N VAL A 353 -1.09 -7.53 15.27
CA VAL A 353 -0.49 -8.54 14.40
C VAL A 353 0.01 -7.98 13.09
N TRP A 354 1.00 -8.66 12.50
CA TRP A 354 1.55 -8.35 11.18
C TRP A 354 1.80 -9.63 10.39
N SER A 355 2.01 -9.51 9.09
CA SER A 355 2.40 -10.63 8.23
C SER A 355 3.75 -10.42 7.58
N THR A 356 4.39 -11.54 7.21
CA THR A 356 5.55 -11.59 6.31
C THR A 356 5.33 -12.71 5.29
N LEU A 357 5.96 -12.55 4.11
CA LEU A 357 5.96 -13.60 3.11
C LEU A 357 6.97 -14.72 3.43
N SER A 358 6.69 -15.93 2.99
CA SER A 358 7.72 -16.97 2.88
C SER A 358 8.71 -16.65 1.73
N ARG A 359 9.88 -17.25 1.75
CA ARG A 359 10.90 -17.08 0.69
C ARG A 359 10.41 -17.46 -0.71
N THR A 360 9.44 -18.35 -0.79
CA THR A 360 8.82 -18.81 -2.05
C THR A 360 7.61 -17.99 -2.46
N SER A 361 7.20 -17.03 -1.62
CA SER A 361 5.98 -16.23 -1.79
C SER A 361 4.69 -17.05 -1.90
N ASP A 362 4.71 -18.31 -1.42
CA ASP A 362 3.55 -19.21 -1.47
C ASP A 362 2.76 -19.23 -0.16
N VAL A 363 3.28 -18.56 0.88
CA VAL A 363 2.70 -18.59 2.22
C VAL A 363 2.91 -17.23 2.89
N LEU A 364 1.87 -16.75 3.57
CA LEU A 364 1.95 -15.66 4.53
C LEU A 364 2.05 -16.24 5.95
N HIS A 365 3.01 -15.75 6.71
CA HIS A 365 3.11 -16.01 8.15
C HIS A 365 2.53 -14.82 8.89
N VAL A 366 1.56 -15.05 9.75
CA VAL A 366 0.97 -14.02 10.61
C VAL A 366 1.60 -14.12 12.00
N TRP A 367 2.10 -13.00 12.47
CA TRP A 367 2.87 -12.86 13.69
C TRP A 367 2.18 -11.93 14.68
N GLY A 368 2.50 -12.11 15.95
CA GLY A 368 2.18 -11.17 17.02
C GLY A 368 3.29 -11.21 18.08
N VAL A 369 3.25 -10.29 19.03
CA VAL A 369 4.23 -10.24 20.10
C VAL A 369 3.92 -11.34 21.13
N GLN A 370 4.94 -12.11 21.49
CA GLN A 370 4.82 -13.03 22.65
C GLN A 370 4.75 -12.18 23.93
N ARG A 371 3.58 -12.15 24.56
CA ARG A 371 3.49 -11.55 25.90
C ARG A 371 4.34 -12.37 26.86
N PRO A 372 5.13 -11.73 27.75
CA PRO A 372 5.77 -12.47 28.83
C PRO A 372 4.66 -13.20 29.60
N ASP A 373 4.86 -14.50 29.85
CA ASP A 373 3.93 -15.28 30.69
C ASP A 373 3.72 -14.47 31.98
N ALA A 374 2.47 -14.11 32.25
CA ALA A 374 2.09 -13.52 33.52
C ALA A 374 2.49 -14.53 34.57
N GLY A 375 3.61 -14.28 35.25
CA GLY A 375 4.28 -15.20 36.13
C GLY A 375 3.28 -15.86 37.10
N SER A 376 3.26 -17.20 37.05
CA SER A 376 2.57 -18.06 38.01
C SER A 376 3.14 -17.89 39.41
#